data_20209296d01325b288beffa625e3fa82
#
_entry.id   20209296d01325b288beffa625e3fa82
#
_cell.length_a   1.000
_cell.length_b   1.000
_cell.length_c   1.000
_cell.angle_alpha   90.00
_cell.angle_beta   90.00
_cell.angle_gamma   90.00
#
_symmetry.space_group_name_H-M   'P 1'
#
loop_
_entity.id
_entity.type
_entity.pdbx_description
1 polymer ?
#
loop_
_entity_poly.entity_id
_entity_poly.type
_entity_poly.pdbx_seq_one_letter_code
_entity_poly.pdbx_strand_id
1 'polypeptide(L)'
;INQTSPAKPFLIKYAPGATHAPHHPTKEWVDKIHDMHLFDEGWNKAREKIFENQKRLGVIPADTQLAPWPTKVLKNWDDCTPEEKKLFIKQVEIFAAYAAYNDHEIGRVVQAIEDMGKLDNTLVIYINGDNGTSSEGSMMGTPNTMTVYNGVLELPELEYLRYYESWGSDATYPHMAVPWAWAFDSPFKWVK
;
A
#
# COMPACT_ATOMS: atom_id res chain seq x y z
N ILE A 1 14.45 -8.49 -26.40
CA ILE A 1 14.08 -7.64 -27.56
C ILE A 1 15.32 -6.92 -28.06
N ASN A 2 16.04 -6.16 -27.21
CA ASN A 2 17.20 -5.41 -27.66
C ASN A 2 18.34 -6.27 -28.25
N GLN A 3 18.56 -7.47 -27.72
CA GLN A 3 19.56 -8.40 -28.22
C GLN A 3 19.21 -8.98 -29.59
N THR A 4 17.92 -9.25 -29.83
CA THR A 4 17.45 -9.91 -31.05
C THR A 4 17.07 -8.92 -32.16
N SER A 5 16.77 -7.68 -31.83
CA SER A 5 16.31 -6.65 -32.78
C SER A 5 16.72 -5.24 -32.30
N PRO A 6 18.00 -4.94 -32.21
CA PRO A 6 18.49 -3.70 -31.57
C PRO A 6 18.08 -2.42 -32.29
N ALA A 7 17.82 -2.48 -33.59
CA ALA A 7 17.42 -1.35 -34.42
C ALA A 7 15.90 -1.10 -34.45
N LYS A 8 15.10 -2.00 -33.90
CA LYS A 8 13.65 -1.84 -33.92
C LYS A 8 13.15 -1.09 -32.69
N PRO A 9 12.11 -0.25 -32.84
CA PRO A 9 11.42 0.32 -31.68
C PRO A 9 10.73 -0.80 -30.89
N PHE A 10 10.50 -0.54 -29.60
CA PHE A 10 9.78 -1.45 -28.72
C PHE A 10 8.65 -0.72 -27.97
N LEU A 11 7.64 -1.47 -27.58
CA LEU A 11 6.61 -1.08 -26.64
C LEU A 11 6.62 -2.07 -25.48
N ILE A 12 6.71 -1.56 -24.25
CA ILE A 12 6.60 -2.35 -23.04
C ILE A 12 5.39 -1.86 -22.26
N LYS A 13 4.44 -2.75 -21.96
CA LYS A 13 3.41 -2.55 -20.94
C LYS A 13 3.84 -3.34 -19.72
N TYR A 14 4.37 -2.65 -18.72
CA TYR A 14 4.69 -3.23 -17.41
C TYR A 14 3.50 -3.03 -16.48
N ALA A 15 2.82 -4.10 -16.12
CA ALA A 15 1.61 -4.09 -15.30
C ALA A 15 1.74 -5.12 -14.18
N PRO A 16 2.48 -4.78 -13.09
CA PRO A 16 2.64 -5.66 -11.94
C PRO A 16 1.31 -5.84 -11.19
N GLY A 17 1.15 -6.95 -10.47
CA GLY A 17 -0.01 -7.19 -9.62
C GLY A 17 -0.01 -6.38 -8.32
N ALA A 18 1.14 -5.85 -7.92
CA ALA A 18 1.26 -5.00 -6.75
C ALA A 18 0.64 -3.60 -7.03
N THR A 19 -0.04 -3.02 -6.10
CA THR A 19 -0.19 -3.43 -4.68
C THR A 19 -1.53 -4.10 -4.36
N HIS A 20 -2.16 -4.75 -5.33
CA HIS A 20 -3.36 -5.54 -5.09
C HIS A 20 -3.06 -6.69 -4.11
N ALA A 21 -4.03 -7.06 -3.25
CA ALA A 21 -3.89 -8.23 -2.39
C ALA A 21 -3.65 -9.52 -3.23
N PRO A 22 -2.88 -10.48 -2.71
CA PRO A 22 -2.24 -10.53 -1.39
C PRO A 22 -1.01 -9.63 -1.30
N HIS A 23 -0.81 -9.03 -0.14
CA HIS A 23 0.36 -8.19 0.10
C HIS A 23 1.56 -9.07 0.49
N HIS A 24 2.40 -9.40 -0.48
CA HIS A 24 3.56 -10.30 -0.32
C HIS A 24 4.88 -9.61 -0.69
N PRO A 25 5.36 -8.67 0.13
CA PRO A 25 6.70 -8.10 -0.04
C PRO A 25 7.79 -9.10 0.34
N THR A 26 9.02 -8.85 -0.05
CA THR A 26 10.15 -9.59 0.50
C THR A 26 10.46 -9.14 1.93
N LYS A 27 11.06 -10.05 2.73
CA LYS A 27 11.45 -9.72 4.10
C LYS A 27 12.36 -8.49 4.18
N GLU A 28 13.28 -8.34 3.24
CA GLU A 28 14.17 -7.18 3.17
C GLU A 28 13.40 -5.86 3.13
N TRP A 29 12.33 -5.79 2.33
CA TRP A 29 11.52 -4.59 2.22
C TRP A 29 10.66 -4.36 3.46
N VAL A 30 10.19 -5.43 4.10
CA VAL A 30 9.48 -5.32 5.38
C VAL A 30 10.40 -4.74 6.45
N ASP A 31 11.62 -5.26 6.58
CA ASP A 31 12.58 -4.77 7.56
C ASP A 31 12.91 -3.28 7.30
N LYS A 32 13.14 -2.88 6.05
CA LYS A 32 13.38 -1.47 5.69
C LYS A 32 12.25 -0.53 6.11
N ILE A 33 11.00 -0.92 5.88
CA ILE A 33 9.84 -0.09 6.23
C ILE A 33 9.65 -0.07 7.76
N HIS A 34 9.81 -1.21 8.43
CA HIS A 34 9.72 -1.31 9.88
C HIS A 34 10.71 -0.35 10.57
N ASP A 35 11.97 -0.35 10.15
CA ASP A 35 13.02 0.51 10.71
C ASP A 35 12.75 2.02 10.53
N MET A 36 11.86 2.40 9.62
CA MET A 36 11.50 3.80 9.39
C MET A 36 10.47 4.35 10.39
N HIS A 37 9.78 3.49 11.15
CA HIS A 37 8.78 3.89 12.15
C HIS A 37 7.71 4.87 11.64
N LEU A 38 7.27 4.72 10.40
CA LEU A 38 6.38 5.67 9.72
C LEU A 38 4.96 5.66 10.27
N PHE A 39 4.52 4.55 10.88
CA PHE A 39 3.13 4.28 11.22
C PHE A 39 2.85 4.18 12.72
N ASP A 40 3.84 4.38 13.57
CA ASP A 40 3.74 4.22 15.03
C ASP A 40 2.66 5.12 15.66
N GLU A 41 2.43 6.30 15.08
CA GLU A 41 1.40 7.24 15.53
C GLU A 41 0.00 6.92 14.97
N GLY A 42 -0.12 5.88 14.15
CA GLY A 42 -1.36 5.37 13.59
C GLY A 42 -1.95 6.17 12.43
N TRP A 43 -3.10 5.70 11.97
CA TRP A 43 -3.72 6.18 10.73
C TRP A 43 -4.19 7.64 10.77
N ASN A 44 -4.67 8.15 11.89
CA ASN A 44 -5.10 9.55 11.98
C ASN A 44 -3.90 10.49 11.73
N LYS A 45 -2.77 10.22 12.36
CA LYS A 45 -1.53 11.01 12.18
C LYS A 45 -0.87 10.77 10.83
N ALA A 46 -0.80 9.53 10.39
CA ALA A 46 -0.28 9.21 9.06
C ALA A 46 -1.05 9.98 7.97
N ARG A 47 -2.38 10.01 8.06
CA ARG A 47 -3.26 10.75 7.16
C ARG A 47 -2.97 12.26 7.13
N GLU A 48 -2.79 12.87 8.29
CA GLU A 48 -2.42 14.28 8.40
C GLU A 48 -1.07 14.55 7.71
N LYS A 49 -0.06 13.72 7.99
CA LYS A 49 1.28 13.81 7.38
C LYS A 49 1.24 13.64 5.86
N ILE A 50 0.46 12.68 5.36
CA ILE A 50 0.25 12.48 3.91
C ILE A 50 -0.32 13.74 3.29
N PHE A 51 -1.39 14.29 3.85
CA PHE A 51 -2.05 15.47 3.35
C PHE A 51 -1.13 16.71 3.31
N GLU A 52 -0.37 16.94 4.37
CA GLU A 52 0.63 18.02 4.42
C GLU A 52 1.72 17.84 3.36
N ASN A 53 2.21 16.61 3.19
CA ASN A 53 3.19 16.30 2.16
C ASN A 53 2.65 16.50 0.74
N GLN A 54 1.41 16.11 0.48
CA GLN A 54 0.76 16.34 -0.82
C GLN A 54 0.71 17.83 -1.16
N LYS A 55 0.36 18.70 -0.21
CA LYS A 55 0.39 20.16 -0.38
C LYS A 55 1.79 20.69 -0.62
N ARG A 56 2.74 20.26 0.21
CA ARG A 56 4.15 20.70 0.11
C ARG A 56 4.78 20.32 -1.23
N LEU A 57 4.42 19.17 -1.78
CA LEU A 57 4.91 18.66 -3.05
C LEU A 57 4.13 19.19 -4.26
N GLY A 58 3.04 19.92 -4.04
CA GLY A 58 2.18 20.44 -5.10
C GLY A 58 1.35 19.35 -5.81
N VAL A 59 1.16 18.19 -5.18
CA VAL A 59 0.34 17.10 -5.71
C VAL A 59 -1.14 17.46 -5.67
N ILE A 60 -1.55 18.24 -4.67
CA ILE A 60 -2.90 18.79 -4.52
C ILE A 60 -2.85 20.31 -4.38
N PRO A 61 -3.92 21.05 -4.73
CA PRO A 61 -4.03 22.49 -4.50
C PRO A 61 -3.83 22.87 -3.03
N ALA A 62 -3.20 24.03 -2.80
CA ALA A 62 -2.88 24.49 -1.44
C ALA A 62 -4.13 24.75 -0.58
N ASP A 63 -5.25 25.10 -1.18
CA ASP A 63 -6.55 25.35 -0.54
C ASP A 63 -7.40 24.09 -0.33
N THR A 64 -6.92 22.92 -0.76
CA THR A 64 -7.59 21.64 -0.53
C THR A 64 -7.88 21.43 0.95
N GLN A 65 -9.07 20.93 1.26
CA GLN A 65 -9.48 20.59 2.62
C GLN A 65 -9.42 19.08 2.83
N LEU A 66 -8.86 18.66 3.94
CA LEU A 66 -8.85 17.26 4.34
C LEU A 66 -10.27 16.86 4.75
N ALA A 67 -10.79 15.79 4.14
CA ALA A 67 -12.10 15.27 4.51
C ALA A 67 -12.13 14.87 6.00
N PRO A 68 -13.22 15.06 6.74
CA PRO A 68 -13.28 14.70 8.16
C PRO A 68 -13.15 13.18 8.35
N TRP A 69 -12.55 12.77 9.45
CA TRP A 69 -12.50 11.35 9.83
C TRP A 69 -13.92 10.86 10.18
N PRO A 70 -14.37 9.71 9.66
CA PRO A 70 -15.73 9.23 9.83
C PRO A 70 -15.89 8.47 11.16
N THR A 71 -15.81 9.14 12.28
CA THR A 71 -15.81 8.57 13.65
C THR A 71 -17.00 7.66 13.97
N LYS A 72 -18.10 7.76 13.21
CA LYS A 72 -19.27 6.88 13.37
C LYS A 72 -19.06 5.50 12.72
N VAL A 73 -18.08 5.38 11.85
CA VAL A 73 -17.83 4.16 11.06
C VAL A 73 -16.45 3.59 11.36
N LEU A 74 -15.43 4.45 11.43
CA LEU A 74 -14.06 4.05 11.65
C LEU A 74 -13.58 4.47 13.04
N LYS A 75 -12.92 3.54 13.72
CA LYS A 75 -12.30 3.74 15.03
C LYS A 75 -11.17 4.75 14.92
N ASN A 76 -11.04 5.65 15.90
CA ASN A 76 -9.83 6.47 16.00
C ASN A 76 -8.67 5.59 16.51
N TRP A 77 -7.46 5.96 16.15
CA TRP A 77 -6.27 5.24 16.61
C TRP A 77 -6.14 5.16 18.12
N ASP A 78 -6.47 6.26 18.81
CA ASP A 78 -6.35 6.33 20.27
C ASP A 78 -7.33 5.41 21.01
N ASP A 79 -8.43 5.03 20.34
CA ASP A 79 -9.44 4.12 20.86
C ASP A 79 -9.07 2.63 20.67
N CYS A 80 -7.94 2.35 19.98
CA CYS A 80 -7.47 0.99 19.74
C CYS A 80 -6.72 0.42 20.95
N THR A 81 -6.90 -0.87 21.20
CA THR A 81 -6.11 -1.59 22.21
C THR A 81 -4.64 -1.69 21.81
N PRO A 82 -3.71 -1.97 22.75
CA PRO A 82 -2.30 -2.21 22.40
C PRO A 82 -2.12 -3.36 21.38
N GLU A 83 -2.92 -4.42 21.51
CA GLU A 83 -2.90 -5.59 20.63
C GLU A 83 -3.38 -5.23 19.23
N GLU A 84 -4.48 -4.47 19.12
CA GLU A 84 -4.96 -3.92 17.85
C GLU A 84 -3.90 -3.03 17.18
N LYS A 85 -3.31 -2.11 17.93
CA LYS A 85 -2.25 -1.22 17.42
C LYS A 85 -1.08 -2.01 16.86
N LYS A 86 -0.61 -3.02 17.61
CA LYS A 86 0.45 -3.92 17.15
C LYS A 86 0.10 -4.59 15.84
N LEU A 87 -1.11 -5.14 15.73
CA LEU A 87 -1.60 -5.80 14.53
C LEU A 87 -1.70 -4.83 13.35
N PHE A 88 -2.30 -3.68 13.57
CA PHE A 88 -2.51 -2.69 12.50
C PHE A 88 -1.20 -2.08 11.98
N ILE A 89 -0.20 -1.86 12.83
CA ILE A 89 1.14 -1.45 12.40
C ILE A 89 1.75 -2.53 11.51
N LYS A 90 1.71 -3.81 11.91
CA LYS A 90 2.20 -4.91 11.10
C LYS A 90 1.57 -4.95 9.71
N GLN A 91 0.25 -4.78 9.63
CA GLN A 91 -0.49 -4.81 8.37
C GLN A 91 -0.06 -3.70 7.42
N VAL A 92 0.03 -2.47 7.92
CA VAL A 92 0.38 -1.32 7.09
C VAL A 92 1.85 -1.34 6.66
N GLU A 93 2.75 -1.82 7.51
CA GLU A 93 4.15 -2.01 7.15
C GLU A 93 4.32 -3.01 6.01
N ILE A 94 3.56 -4.12 6.03
CA ILE A 94 3.53 -5.10 4.95
C ILE A 94 3.01 -4.47 3.65
N PHE A 95 1.93 -3.69 3.70
CA PHE A 95 1.41 -2.99 2.52
C PHE A 95 2.42 -1.96 1.98
N ALA A 96 3.00 -1.12 2.85
CA ALA A 96 3.97 -0.11 2.46
C ALA A 96 5.25 -0.73 1.90
N ALA A 97 5.71 -1.84 2.49
CA ALA A 97 6.83 -2.61 1.97
C ALA A 97 6.56 -3.16 0.56
N TYR A 98 5.33 -3.63 0.32
CA TYR A 98 4.93 -4.13 -0.99
C TYR A 98 4.85 -3.01 -2.03
N ALA A 99 4.36 -1.84 -1.65
CA ALA A 99 4.35 -0.65 -2.51
C ALA A 99 5.78 -0.19 -2.85
N ALA A 100 6.65 -0.07 -1.85
CA ALA A 100 8.03 0.35 -2.04
C ALA A 100 8.84 -0.66 -2.87
N TYR A 101 8.60 -1.95 -2.67
CA TYR A 101 9.22 -3.00 -3.50
C TYR A 101 8.78 -2.90 -4.96
N ASN A 102 7.48 -2.69 -5.20
CA ASN A 102 6.96 -2.50 -6.56
C ASN A 102 7.59 -1.28 -7.25
N ASP A 103 7.69 -0.15 -6.55
CA ASP A 103 8.32 1.07 -7.08
C ASP A 103 9.80 0.82 -7.44
N HIS A 104 10.53 0.12 -6.58
CA HIS A 104 11.91 -0.30 -6.86
C HIS A 104 12.01 -1.12 -8.15
N GLU A 105 11.12 -2.10 -8.35
CA GLU A 105 11.13 -2.95 -9.55
C GLU A 105 10.78 -2.15 -10.83
N ILE A 106 9.90 -1.15 -10.73
CA ILE A 106 9.64 -0.19 -11.82
C ILE A 106 10.92 0.58 -12.14
N GLY A 107 11.62 1.08 -11.12
CA GLY A 107 12.91 1.76 -11.28
C GLY A 107 13.95 0.91 -12.01
N ARG A 108 14.01 -0.39 -11.73
CA ARG A 108 14.91 -1.33 -12.44
C ARG A 108 14.59 -1.45 -13.93
N VAL A 109 13.31 -1.39 -14.31
CA VAL A 109 12.92 -1.39 -15.73
C VAL A 109 13.38 -0.11 -16.43
N VAL A 110 13.21 1.05 -15.79
CA VAL A 110 13.67 2.33 -16.32
C VAL A 110 15.20 2.33 -16.45
N GLN A 111 15.91 1.88 -15.41
CA GLN A 111 17.37 1.76 -15.43
C GLN A 111 17.88 0.87 -16.57
N ALA A 112 17.21 -0.25 -16.82
CA ALA A 112 17.58 -1.13 -17.93
C ALA A 112 17.43 -0.45 -19.32
N ILE A 113 16.48 0.48 -19.47
CA ILE A 113 16.33 1.29 -20.68
C ILE A 113 17.47 2.29 -20.80
N GLU A 114 17.87 2.91 -19.70
CA GLU A 114 19.02 3.84 -19.62
C GLU A 114 20.32 3.10 -19.96
N ASP A 115 20.58 1.94 -19.37
CA ASP A 115 21.76 1.12 -19.61
C ASP A 115 21.88 0.68 -21.09
N MET A 116 20.76 0.59 -21.79
CA MET A 116 20.74 0.36 -23.25
C MET A 116 21.02 1.62 -24.07
N GLY A 117 21.21 2.79 -23.46
CA GLY A 117 21.40 4.08 -24.12
C GLY A 117 20.17 4.55 -24.90
N LYS A 118 18.96 4.16 -24.46
CA LYS A 118 17.71 4.45 -25.16
C LYS A 118 16.75 5.36 -24.41
N LEU A 119 17.05 5.73 -23.15
CA LEU A 119 16.13 6.50 -22.31
C LEU A 119 15.77 7.85 -22.93
N ASP A 120 16.73 8.58 -23.51
CA ASP A 120 16.51 9.89 -24.13
C ASP A 120 15.57 9.84 -25.34
N ASN A 121 15.41 8.65 -25.95
CA ASN A 121 14.51 8.42 -27.07
C ASN A 121 13.37 7.45 -26.70
N THR A 122 12.96 7.46 -25.43
CA THR A 122 11.88 6.59 -24.94
C THR A 122 10.87 7.46 -24.17
N LEU A 123 9.60 7.36 -24.59
CA LEU A 123 8.50 7.93 -23.81
C LEU A 123 8.16 6.97 -22.69
N VAL A 124 8.36 7.42 -21.44
CA VAL A 124 7.96 6.69 -20.23
C VAL A 124 6.66 7.30 -19.71
N ILE A 125 5.62 6.47 -19.60
CA ILE A 125 4.32 6.87 -19.04
C ILE A 125 4.13 6.09 -17.74
N TYR A 126 4.14 6.79 -16.62
CA TYR A 126 3.85 6.22 -15.31
C TYR A 126 2.39 6.51 -14.95
N ILE A 127 1.59 5.44 -14.82
CA ILE A 127 0.19 5.54 -14.40
C ILE A 127 0.12 5.02 -12.98
N ASN A 128 -0.12 5.93 -12.04
CA ASN A 128 -0.20 5.62 -10.62
C ASN A 128 -1.61 5.92 -10.10
N GLY A 129 -2.15 4.95 -9.41
CA GLY A 129 -3.49 5.03 -8.84
C GLY A 129 -4.58 4.65 -9.83
N ASP A 130 -5.70 4.34 -9.28
CA ASP A 130 -6.90 3.95 -9.98
C ASP A 130 -8.15 4.47 -9.23
N ASN A 131 -8.95 3.59 -8.67
CA ASN A 131 -10.17 3.90 -7.92
C ASN A 131 -9.97 3.94 -6.39
N GLY A 132 -8.76 4.00 -5.91
CA GLY A 132 -8.40 4.16 -4.51
C GLY A 132 -8.03 2.86 -3.78
N THR A 133 -7.72 3.00 -2.51
CA THR A 133 -7.25 1.91 -1.66
C THR A 133 -8.43 1.01 -1.24
N SER A 134 -8.24 -0.31 -1.37
CA SER A 134 -9.30 -1.30 -1.15
C SER A 134 -9.73 -1.43 0.31
N SER A 135 -11.05 -1.65 0.50
CA SER A 135 -11.66 -1.99 1.79
C SER A 135 -11.81 -3.50 2.04
N GLU A 136 -11.30 -4.33 1.15
CA GLU A 136 -11.51 -5.79 1.18
C GLU A 136 -10.87 -6.50 2.39
N GLY A 137 -10.06 -5.79 3.17
CA GLY A 137 -9.53 -6.28 4.44
C GLY A 137 -10.51 -6.23 5.61
N SER A 138 -11.70 -5.64 5.44
CA SER A 138 -12.65 -5.34 6.52
C SER A 138 -12.07 -4.43 7.62
N MET A 139 -12.77 -4.26 8.75
CA MET A 139 -12.34 -3.31 9.80
C MET A 139 -11.03 -3.70 10.48
N MET A 140 -10.76 -5.00 10.61
CA MET A 140 -9.59 -5.52 11.32
C MET A 140 -8.42 -5.91 10.40
N GLY A 141 -8.58 -5.77 9.08
CA GLY A 141 -7.72 -6.46 8.14
C GLY A 141 -8.04 -7.95 8.06
N THR A 142 -7.35 -8.68 7.24
CA THR A 142 -7.53 -10.14 7.15
C THR A 142 -6.23 -10.84 6.81
N PRO A 143 -5.93 -11.99 7.44
CA PRO A 143 -4.82 -12.86 7.02
C PRO A 143 -5.16 -13.65 5.76
N ASN A 144 -6.43 -13.65 5.34
CA ASN A 144 -6.87 -14.33 4.13
C ASN A 144 -8.10 -13.63 3.52
N THR A 145 -7.90 -12.85 2.48
CA THR A 145 -8.96 -12.11 1.79
C THR A 145 -10.08 -13.02 1.25
N MET A 146 -9.77 -14.28 0.96
CA MET A 146 -10.79 -15.23 0.51
C MET A 146 -11.86 -15.52 1.58
N THR A 147 -11.56 -15.34 2.86
CA THR A 147 -12.56 -15.50 3.93
C THR A 147 -13.64 -14.42 3.84
N VAL A 148 -13.25 -13.20 3.52
CA VAL A 148 -14.18 -12.06 3.34
C VAL A 148 -15.15 -12.33 2.19
N TYR A 149 -14.66 -12.82 1.06
CA TYR A 149 -15.50 -13.18 -0.09
C TYR A 149 -16.44 -14.36 0.21
N ASN A 150 -16.12 -15.18 1.18
CA ASN A 150 -16.97 -16.28 1.66
C ASN A 150 -17.87 -15.87 2.84
N GLY A 151 -18.01 -14.59 3.13
CA GLY A 151 -18.94 -14.06 4.13
C GLY A 151 -18.40 -14.07 5.57
N VAL A 152 -17.13 -14.42 5.79
CA VAL A 152 -16.47 -14.29 7.09
C VAL A 152 -15.81 -12.92 7.14
N LEU A 153 -16.55 -11.94 7.65
CA LEU A 153 -16.10 -10.54 7.62
C LEU A 153 -15.09 -10.23 8.73
N GLU A 154 -15.23 -10.85 9.88
CA GLU A 154 -14.37 -10.63 11.03
C GLU A 154 -14.14 -11.93 11.80
N LEU A 155 -12.93 -12.05 12.34
CA LEU A 155 -12.53 -13.11 13.28
C LEU A 155 -12.39 -12.48 14.69
N PRO A 156 -12.44 -13.25 15.75
CA PRO A 156 -12.04 -12.78 17.07
C PRO A 156 -10.60 -12.23 17.05
N GLU A 157 -10.32 -11.17 17.80
CA GLU A 157 -9.01 -10.49 17.81
C GLU A 157 -7.83 -11.46 18.02
N LEU A 158 -7.97 -12.41 18.93
CA LEU A 158 -6.92 -13.40 19.19
C LEU A 158 -6.61 -14.31 18.00
N GLU A 159 -7.57 -14.52 17.10
CA GLU A 159 -7.35 -15.30 15.89
C GLU A 159 -6.48 -14.54 14.90
N TYR A 160 -6.63 -13.22 14.78
CA TYR A 160 -5.75 -12.41 13.96
C TYR A 160 -4.30 -12.44 14.44
N LEU A 161 -4.08 -12.39 15.75
CA LEU A 161 -2.75 -12.40 16.35
C LEU A 161 -2.00 -13.72 16.14
N ARG A 162 -2.71 -14.84 15.91
CA ARG A 162 -2.08 -16.12 15.51
C ARG A 162 -1.31 -16.02 14.20
N TYR A 163 -1.73 -15.14 13.31
CA TYR A 163 -1.08 -14.93 12.01
C TYR A 163 -0.03 -13.81 12.01
N TYR A 164 0.20 -13.17 13.16
CA TYR A 164 1.06 -11.98 13.27
C TYR A 164 2.44 -12.18 12.64
N GLU A 165 3.11 -13.29 12.99
CA GLU A 165 4.47 -13.58 12.48
C GLU A 165 4.46 -13.99 11.00
N SER A 166 3.40 -14.61 10.53
CA SER A 166 3.26 -15.06 9.14
C SER A 166 2.61 -14.02 8.22
N TRP A 167 2.16 -12.88 8.76
CA TRP A 167 1.50 -11.84 7.97
C TRP A 167 2.42 -11.34 6.86
N GLY A 168 1.95 -11.41 5.61
CA GLY A 168 2.73 -11.04 4.42
C GLY A 168 3.61 -12.16 3.85
N SER A 169 3.63 -13.35 4.46
CA SER A 169 4.30 -14.53 3.93
C SER A 169 3.37 -15.35 3.03
N ASP A 170 3.91 -16.35 2.38
CA ASP A 170 3.19 -17.33 1.55
C ASP A 170 2.18 -18.21 2.32
N ALA A 171 2.24 -18.20 3.66
CA ALA A 171 1.26 -18.86 4.53
C ALA A 171 -0.04 -18.04 4.69
N THR A 172 -0.10 -16.82 4.16
CA THR A 172 -1.26 -15.92 4.29
C THR A 172 -1.66 -15.35 2.92
N TYR A 173 -2.88 -14.82 2.84
CA TYR A 173 -3.38 -14.04 1.70
C TYR A 173 -3.90 -12.70 2.21
N PRO A 174 -2.99 -11.82 2.72
CA PRO A 174 -3.36 -10.76 3.63
C PRO A 174 -3.85 -9.50 2.96
N HIS A 175 -4.68 -8.76 3.71
CA HIS A 175 -5.08 -7.40 3.40
C HIS A 175 -5.11 -6.56 4.67
N MET A 176 -4.79 -5.27 4.56
CA MET A 176 -4.79 -4.34 5.68
C MET A 176 -6.20 -3.89 6.07
N ALA A 177 -6.35 -3.35 7.27
CA ALA A 177 -7.59 -2.82 7.81
C ALA A 177 -8.07 -1.56 7.06
N VAL A 178 -9.40 -1.40 6.92
CA VAL A 178 -10.06 -0.27 6.25
C VAL A 178 -9.64 1.11 6.77
N PRO A 179 -9.38 1.34 8.08
CA PRO A 179 -8.87 2.64 8.52
C PRO A 179 -7.57 3.08 7.84
N TRP A 180 -6.68 2.16 7.50
CA TRP A 180 -5.49 2.47 6.69
C TRP A 180 -5.85 2.81 5.25
N ALA A 181 -6.79 2.09 4.65
CA ALA A 181 -7.26 2.40 3.31
C ALA A 181 -7.81 3.84 3.25
N TRP A 182 -8.65 4.22 4.22
CA TRP A 182 -9.13 5.59 4.33
C TRP A 182 -8.02 6.63 4.48
N ALA A 183 -7.00 6.33 5.28
CA ALA A 183 -5.87 7.23 5.47
C ALA A 183 -5.07 7.46 4.18
N PHE A 184 -4.89 6.42 3.37
CA PHE A 184 -4.15 6.49 2.12
C PHE A 184 -4.92 7.14 0.97
N ASP A 185 -6.25 7.19 1.02
CA ASP A 185 -7.07 7.89 0.03
C ASP A 185 -7.14 9.40 0.25
N SER A 186 -6.36 9.93 1.20
CA SER A 186 -6.29 11.38 1.43
C SER A 186 -5.95 12.15 0.15
N PRO A 187 -6.63 13.28 -0.08
CA PRO A 187 -7.53 14.03 0.81
C PRO A 187 -9.00 13.60 0.71
N PHE A 188 -9.31 12.61 -0.09
CA PHE A 188 -10.67 12.21 -0.44
C PHE A 188 -11.40 11.47 0.67
N LYS A 189 -12.65 11.20 0.43
CA LYS A 189 -13.53 10.36 1.25
C LYS A 189 -13.63 8.98 0.64
N TRP A 190 -13.99 8.02 1.47
CA TRP A 190 -14.22 6.64 1.11
C TRP A 190 -12.96 5.85 0.74
N VAL A 191 -13.18 4.67 0.30
CA VAL A 191 -12.23 3.67 -0.15
C VAL A 191 -12.80 3.01 -1.39
N LYS A 192 -11.97 2.25 -2.08
CA LYS A 192 -12.41 1.45 -3.22
C LYS A 192 -13.46 0.42 -2.80
#